data_99ff72fbd97ea50af8452a00daac9eae
#
_entry.id   99ff72fbd97ea50af8452a00daac9eae
#
_cell.length_a   1.000
_cell.length_b   1.000
_cell.length_c   1.000
_cell.angle_alpha   90.00
_cell.angle_beta   90.00
_cell.angle_gamma   90.00
#
_symmetry.space_group_name_H-M   'P 1'
#
loop_
_entity.id
_entity.type
_entity.pdbx_description
1 polymer ?
#
loop_
_entity_poly.entity_id
_entity_poly.type
_entity_poly.pdbx_seq_one_letter_code
_entity_poly.pdbx_strand_id
1 'polypeptide(L)'
;MKANLPTSEYPRVVVVGGGFGGITLAEKLAKQPFQVVMLDRHNYHTFQPLLYQVATGGLEPDSIAFPLRKMFGNQKNFHFRMTRVDRVDTDKQEVITTLGPISYDYLVLATGSSTNFFGNKEIEENANGMKSVPEALDLRSLILQNFEQTHETDNISERDLLMDFVVVGGGPTGVEMAGALAELKLHVLPHDYPELDFNLMNIHLVEGGSRLLAGMVERSSLDAQKALEKLGVDIHFNERVTEFSGRE
;
A
#
# COMPACT_ATOMS: atom_id res chain seq x y z
N MET A 1 15.12 -26.65 1.01
CA MET A 1 15.98 -25.55 1.49
C MET A 1 15.92 -25.50 3.01
N LYS A 2 16.92 -24.94 3.68
CA LYS A 2 16.92 -24.81 5.17
C LYS A 2 17.09 -23.33 5.54
N ALA A 3 16.43 -22.92 6.63
CA ALA A 3 16.49 -21.54 7.11
C ALA A 3 17.89 -21.12 7.60
N ASN A 4 18.79 -22.08 7.88
CA ASN A 4 20.17 -21.86 8.30
C ASN A 4 20.30 -20.81 9.44
N LEU A 5 19.58 -21.04 10.52
CA LEU A 5 19.66 -20.20 11.72
C LEU A 5 20.78 -20.72 12.64
N PRO A 6 21.59 -19.84 13.24
CA PRO A 6 22.57 -20.28 14.24
C PRO A 6 21.87 -20.82 15.48
N THR A 7 22.55 -21.70 16.20
CA THR A 7 22.13 -22.10 17.55
C THR A 7 22.27 -20.90 18.50
N SER A 8 21.40 -20.85 19.49
CA SER A 8 21.39 -19.79 20.50
C SER A 8 21.05 -20.38 21.87
N GLU A 9 21.65 -19.85 22.91
CA GLU A 9 21.31 -20.13 24.33
C GLU A 9 20.10 -19.30 24.76
N TYR A 10 19.77 -18.24 24.00
CA TYR A 10 18.62 -17.38 24.28
C TYR A 10 17.34 -17.89 23.62
N PRO A 11 16.19 -17.64 24.24
CA PRO A 11 14.88 -17.96 23.63
C PRO A 11 14.74 -17.30 22.25
N ARG A 12 14.12 -18.05 21.33
CA ARG A 12 13.88 -17.58 19.97
C ARG A 12 12.52 -16.91 19.85
N VAL A 13 12.54 -15.65 19.43
CA VAL A 13 11.34 -14.89 19.04
C VAL A 13 11.25 -14.88 17.51
N VAL A 14 10.23 -15.52 16.97
CA VAL A 14 9.94 -15.45 15.53
C VAL A 14 8.92 -14.34 15.29
N VAL A 15 9.28 -13.37 14.44
CA VAL A 15 8.43 -12.25 14.04
C VAL A 15 8.07 -12.43 12.57
N VAL A 16 6.79 -12.61 12.27
CA VAL A 16 6.28 -12.74 10.91
C VAL A 16 5.77 -11.39 10.43
N GLY A 17 6.48 -10.79 9.48
CA GLY A 17 6.19 -9.47 8.90
C GLY A 17 7.20 -8.40 9.29
N GLY A 18 7.81 -7.79 8.27
CA GLY A 18 8.77 -6.66 8.37
C GLY A 18 8.12 -5.28 8.20
N GLY A 19 6.83 -5.17 8.52
CA GLY A 19 6.10 -3.90 8.59
C GLY A 19 6.38 -3.12 9.88
N PHE A 20 5.64 -2.04 10.12
CA PHE A 20 5.82 -1.15 11.29
C PHE A 20 5.85 -1.89 12.63
N GLY A 21 4.90 -2.81 12.85
CA GLY A 21 4.84 -3.57 14.10
C GLY A 21 6.03 -4.49 14.29
N GLY A 22 6.41 -5.23 13.22
CA GLY A 22 7.52 -6.17 13.26
C GLY A 22 8.88 -5.50 13.48
N ILE A 23 9.18 -4.42 12.75
CA ILE A 23 10.45 -3.68 12.92
C ILE A 23 10.53 -3.02 14.29
N THR A 24 9.45 -2.38 14.76
CA THR A 24 9.43 -1.74 16.09
C THR A 24 9.69 -2.75 17.23
N LEU A 25 9.10 -3.95 17.11
CA LEU A 25 9.37 -5.00 18.07
C LEU A 25 10.82 -5.51 17.96
N ALA A 26 11.29 -5.79 16.75
CA ALA A 26 12.64 -6.28 16.52
C ALA A 26 13.72 -5.31 17.06
N GLU A 27 13.53 -4.01 16.88
CA GLU A 27 14.41 -2.96 17.43
C GLU A 27 14.48 -3.01 18.97
N LYS A 28 13.33 -3.20 19.63
CA LYS A 28 13.26 -3.30 21.10
C LYS A 28 13.92 -4.57 21.61
N LEU A 29 13.80 -5.68 20.90
CA LEU A 29 14.36 -6.97 21.28
C LEU A 29 15.85 -7.11 20.93
N ALA A 30 16.36 -6.31 20.02
CA ALA A 30 17.72 -6.40 19.52
C ALA A 30 18.81 -6.26 20.60
N LYS A 31 18.50 -5.56 21.68
CA LYS A 31 19.41 -5.36 22.83
C LYS A 31 19.09 -6.28 24.02
N GLN A 32 18.17 -7.21 23.84
CA GLN A 32 17.72 -8.12 24.89
C GLN A 32 18.28 -9.54 24.66
N PRO A 33 18.30 -10.42 25.67
CA PRO A 33 18.79 -11.79 25.56
C PRO A 33 17.77 -12.69 24.83
N PHE A 34 17.48 -12.38 23.58
CA PHE A 34 16.65 -13.15 22.66
C PHE A 34 17.37 -13.38 21.33
N GLN A 35 17.10 -14.49 20.69
CA GLN A 35 17.38 -14.67 19.27
C GLN A 35 16.16 -14.21 18.47
N VAL A 36 16.27 -13.11 17.75
CA VAL A 36 15.17 -12.54 16.95
C VAL A 36 15.27 -13.05 15.52
N VAL A 37 14.24 -13.74 15.06
CA VAL A 37 14.13 -14.23 13.66
C VAL A 37 12.96 -13.54 13.00
N MET A 38 13.25 -12.63 12.07
CA MET A 38 12.23 -11.96 11.27
C MET A 38 12.04 -12.69 9.94
N LEU A 39 10.78 -12.96 9.61
CA LEU A 39 10.35 -13.58 8.36
C LEU A 39 9.47 -12.63 7.58
N ASP A 40 9.82 -12.35 6.33
CA ASP A 40 8.99 -11.56 5.43
C ASP A 40 9.13 -12.07 3.99
N ARG A 41 8.12 -11.84 3.17
CA ARG A 41 8.14 -12.16 1.73
C ARG A 41 9.06 -11.22 0.95
N HIS A 42 9.23 -10.01 1.46
CA HIS A 42 10.07 -8.96 0.89
C HIS A 42 11.32 -8.75 1.76
N ASN A 43 12.42 -8.34 1.15
CA ASN A 43 13.66 -8.03 1.87
C ASN A 43 13.77 -6.56 2.30
N TYR A 44 12.68 -5.82 2.21
CA TYR A 44 12.60 -4.41 2.55
C TYR A 44 11.33 -4.10 3.37
N HIS A 45 11.43 -3.08 4.18
CA HIS A 45 10.31 -2.41 4.82
C HIS A 45 9.76 -1.33 3.88
N THR A 46 8.44 -1.20 3.77
CA THR A 46 7.79 -0.12 3.04
C THR A 46 7.15 0.86 4.00
N PHE A 47 7.46 2.15 3.84
CA PHE A 47 6.73 3.21 4.52
C PHE A 47 5.41 3.49 3.78
N GLN A 48 4.41 2.64 4.04
CA GLN A 48 3.13 2.62 3.33
C GLN A 48 2.40 3.98 3.24
N PRO A 49 2.45 4.89 4.25
CA PRO A 49 1.78 6.19 4.15
C PRO A 49 2.22 7.06 2.96
N LEU A 50 3.35 6.78 2.33
CA LEU A 50 3.84 7.54 1.17
C LEU A 50 3.70 6.80 -0.17
N LEU A 51 2.97 5.68 -0.22
CA LEU A 51 2.75 4.94 -1.46
C LEU A 51 2.01 5.78 -2.51
N TYR A 52 1.09 6.64 -2.10
CA TYR A 52 0.38 7.53 -3.02
C TYR A 52 1.33 8.48 -3.78
N GLN A 53 2.42 8.94 -3.14
CA GLN A 53 3.43 9.77 -3.81
C GLN A 53 4.26 8.97 -4.84
N VAL A 54 4.47 7.68 -4.61
CA VAL A 54 5.08 6.80 -5.61
C VAL A 54 4.14 6.59 -6.78
N ALA A 55 2.86 6.33 -6.50
CA ALA A 55 1.83 6.14 -7.52
C ALA A 55 1.59 7.38 -8.39
N THR A 56 1.83 8.57 -7.87
CA THR A 56 1.70 9.84 -8.60
C THR A 56 3.04 10.44 -9.07
N GLY A 57 4.14 9.70 -8.94
CA GLY A 57 5.46 10.14 -9.40
C GLY A 57 6.15 11.20 -8.53
N GLY A 58 5.57 11.55 -7.38
CA GLY A 58 6.14 12.52 -6.44
C GLY A 58 7.36 12.00 -5.66
N LEU A 59 7.48 10.67 -5.52
CA LEU A 59 8.63 10.01 -4.90
C LEU A 59 9.08 8.79 -5.70
N GLU A 60 10.38 8.53 -5.67
CA GLU A 60 10.91 7.26 -6.15
C GLU A 60 10.69 6.13 -5.14
N PRO A 61 10.50 4.87 -5.59
CA PRO A 61 10.20 3.73 -4.71
C PRO A 61 11.23 3.51 -3.60
N ASP A 62 12.50 3.73 -3.86
CA ASP A 62 13.61 3.55 -2.91
C ASP A 62 13.61 4.60 -1.79
N SER A 63 12.92 5.71 -1.97
CA SER A 63 12.72 6.71 -0.92
C SER A 63 11.85 6.21 0.23
N ILE A 64 10.99 5.20 -0.04
CA ILE A 64 10.05 4.64 0.94
C ILE A 64 10.26 3.16 1.22
N ALA A 65 11.16 2.49 0.48
CA ALA A 65 11.47 1.07 0.63
C ALA A 65 12.88 0.88 1.19
N PHE A 66 13.00 0.42 2.45
CA PHE A 66 14.28 0.33 3.12
C PHE A 66 14.68 -1.13 3.40
N PRO A 67 15.89 -1.59 3.00
CA PRO A 67 16.30 -2.98 3.16
C PRO A 67 16.37 -3.42 4.63
N LEU A 68 15.59 -4.44 5.01
CA LEU A 68 15.53 -4.97 6.38
C LEU A 68 16.89 -5.41 6.91
N ARG A 69 17.73 -6.02 6.07
CA ARG A 69 19.09 -6.43 6.48
C ARG A 69 19.98 -5.23 6.81
N LYS A 70 19.77 -4.07 6.17
CA LYS A 70 20.54 -2.86 6.43
C LYS A 70 20.09 -2.20 7.74
N MET A 71 18.79 -2.23 8.04
CA MET A 71 18.25 -1.70 9.29
C MET A 71 18.85 -2.39 10.52
N PHE A 72 19.04 -3.71 10.45
CA PHE A 72 19.46 -4.54 11.58
C PHE A 72 20.89 -5.10 11.45
N GLY A 73 21.68 -4.60 10.48
CA GLY A 73 22.97 -5.18 10.11
C GLY A 73 24.02 -5.23 11.24
N ASN A 74 23.91 -4.38 12.25
CA ASN A 74 24.83 -4.32 13.40
C ASN A 74 24.36 -5.17 14.59
N GLN A 75 23.22 -5.88 14.48
CA GLN A 75 22.63 -6.63 15.61
C GLN A 75 22.91 -8.12 15.46
N LYS A 76 23.78 -8.64 16.34
CA LYS A 76 24.25 -10.05 16.30
C LYS A 76 23.16 -11.06 16.58
N ASN A 77 22.14 -10.70 17.34
CA ASN A 77 21.03 -11.56 17.73
C ASN A 77 19.83 -11.49 16.76
N PHE A 78 19.91 -10.67 15.70
CA PHE A 78 18.86 -10.52 14.71
C PHE A 78 19.19 -11.32 13.43
N HIS A 79 18.21 -12.11 12.98
CA HIS A 79 18.33 -12.94 11.79
C HIS A 79 17.11 -12.72 10.88
N PHE A 80 17.33 -12.19 9.68
CA PHE A 80 16.28 -12.04 8.70
C PHE A 80 16.28 -13.21 7.70
N ARG A 81 15.08 -13.71 7.38
CA ARG A 81 14.88 -14.67 6.28
C ARG A 81 13.75 -14.19 5.37
N MET A 82 14.09 -14.01 4.10
CA MET A 82 13.07 -13.77 3.07
C MET A 82 12.39 -15.10 2.75
N THR A 83 11.14 -15.24 3.19
CA THR A 83 10.37 -16.48 3.03
C THR A 83 8.88 -16.21 3.19
N ARG A 84 8.05 -17.05 2.57
CA ARG A 84 6.62 -17.09 2.84
C ARG A 84 6.37 -18.04 4.03
N VAL A 85 5.51 -17.59 4.93
CA VAL A 85 4.94 -18.42 5.99
C VAL A 85 3.64 -19.02 5.47
N ASP A 86 3.54 -20.34 5.48
CA ASP A 86 2.37 -21.05 4.97
C ASP A 86 1.37 -21.35 6.11
N ARG A 87 1.88 -21.76 7.29
CA ARG A 87 1.06 -22.05 8.47
C ARG A 87 1.88 -22.04 9.76
N VAL A 88 1.20 -22.03 10.88
CA VAL A 88 1.78 -22.22 12.22
C VAL A 88 1.32 -23.57 12.78
N ASP A 89 2.26 -24.35 13.28
CA ASP A 89 2.04 -25.57 14.04
C ASP A 89 2.25 -25.24 15.53
N THR A 90 1.16 -25.01 16.24
CA THR A 90 1.20 -24.60 17.65
C THR A 90 1.62 -25.72 18.58
N ASP A 91 1.33 -26.97 18.24
CA ASP A 91 1.64 -28.14 19.06
C ASP A 91 3.15 -28.40 19.08
N LYS A 92 3.80 -28.18 17.92
CA LYS A 92 5.26 -28.30 17.77
C LYS A 92 6.00 -27.01 18.02
N GLN A 93 5.30 -25.89 18.20
CA GLN A 93 5.88 -24.54 18.24
C GLN A 93 6.78 -24.26 17.02
N GLU A 94 6.25 -24.49 15.81
CA GLU A 94 6.95 -24.31 14.55
C GLU A 94 6.16 -23.43 13.58
N VAL A 95 6.88 -22.54 12.91
CA VAL A 95 6.37 -21.80 11.74
C VAL A 95 6.82 -22.54 10.49
N ILE A 96 5.87 -22.99 9.68
CA ILE A 96 6.12 -23.69 8.43
C ILE A 96 6.29 -22.69 7.30
N THR A 97 7.43 -22.74 6.65
CA THR A 97 7.84 -21.78 5.61
C THR A 97 8.33 -22.50 4.36
N THR A 98 8.51 -21.75 3.26
CA THR A 98 9.13 -22.27 2.03
C THR A 98 10.59 -22.72 2.24
N LEU A 99 11.24 -22.34 3.34
CA LEU A 99 12.57 -22.77 3.75
C LEU A 99 12.55 -23.95 4.73
N GLY A 100 11.36 -24.52 5.01
CA GLY A 100 11.13 -25.56 6.00
C GLY A 100 10.64 -25.01 7.35
N PRO A 101 10.48 -25.88 8.36
CA PRO A 101 10.01 -25.48 9.69
C PRO A 101 11.06 -24.67 10.44
N ILE A 102 10.58 -23.68 11.19
CA ILE A 102 11.38 -22.85 12.10
C ILE A 102 10.71 -22.89 13.46
N SER A 103 11.43 -23.45 14.45
CA SER A 103 10.95 -23.51 15.84
C SER A 103 10.98 -22.12 16.49
N TYR A 104 10.08 -21.91 17.45
CA TYR A 104 10.01 -20.68 18.25
C TYR A 104 9.70 -20.97 19.71
N ASP A 105 10.19 -20.12 20.61
CA ASP A 105 9.71 -20.03 21.99
C ASP A 105 8.58 -19.00 22.08
N TYR A 106 8.68 -17.93 21.28
CA TYR A 106 7.67 -16.87 21.14
C TYR A 106 7.40 -16.59 19.68
N LEU A 107 6.14 -16.47 19.31
CA LEU A 107 5.69 -16.12 17.96
C LEU A 107 4.92 -14.80 17.97
N VAL A 108 5.27 -13.91 17.07
CA VAL A 108 4.57 -12.65 16.83
C VAL A 108 4.12 -12.57 15.39
N LEU A 109 2.81 -12.44 15.19
CA LEU A 109 2.21 -12.25 13.87
C LEU A 109 2.01 -10.75 13.65
N ALA A 110 2.84 -10.16 12.78
CA ALA A 110 2.84 -8.75 12.41
C ALA A 110 2.65 -8.58 10.89
N THR A 111 1.78 -9.40 10.31
CA THR A 111 1.62 -9.56 8.85
C THR A 111 0.90 -8.39 8.17
N GLY A 112 0.38 -7.43 8.94
CA GLY A 112 -0.37 -6.29 8.41
C GLY A 112 -1.72 -6.69 7.83
N SER A 113 -2.17 -5.94 6.82
CA SER A 113 -3.43 -6.15 6.12
C SER A 113 -3.23 -6.07 4.60
N SER A 114 -4.09 -6.71 3.85
CA SER A 114 -4.24 -6.56 2.40
C SER A 114 -5.40 -5.63 2.06
N THR A 115 -5.50 -5.23 0.80
CA THR A 115 -6.69 -4.55 0.28
C THR A 115 -7.90 -5.49 0.46
N ASN A 116 -9.01 -4.93 0.92
CA ASN A 116 -10.24 -5.67 1.11
C ASN A 116 -11.26 -5.22 0.05
N PHE A 117 -11.59 -6.10 -0.85
CA PHE A 117 -12.60 -5.90 -1.88
C PHE A 117 -13.98 -6.43 -1.46
N PHE A 118 -14.18 -6.73 -0.16
CA PHE A 118 -15.45 -7.19 0.42
C PHE A 118 -16.07 -8.42 -0.26
N GLY A 119 -15.21 -9.26 -0.88
CA GLY A 119 -15.63 -10.46 -1.59
C GLY A 119 -16.12 -10.21 -3.03
N ASN A 120 -16.06 -8.99 -3.50
CA ASN A 120 -16.38 -8.65 -4.89
C ASN A 120 -15.18 -8.95 -5.78
N LYS A 121 -15.25 -10.07 -6.50
CA LYS A 121 -14.17 -10.55 -7.36
C LYS A 121 -13.99 -9.69 -8.61
N GLU A 122 -15.06 -9.13 -9.15
CA GLU A 122 -15.00 -8.30 -10.33
C GLU A 122 -14.21 -7.02 -10.03
N ILE A 123 -14.49 -6.37 -8.89
CA ILE A 123 -13.70 -5.21 -8.44
C ILE A 123 -12.26 -5.63 -8.13
N GLU A 124 -12.03 -6.80 -7.49
CA GLU A 124 -10.68 -7.31 -7.18
C GLU A 124 -9.83 -7.54 -8.44
N GLU A 125 -10.46 -8.00 -9.53
CA GLU A 125 -9.79 -8.29 -10.81
C GLU A 125 -9.50 -7.03 -11.63
N ASN A 126 -10.33 -5.98 -11.51
CA ASN A 126 -10.28 -4.80 -12.36
C ASN A 126 -9.75 -3.54 -11.65
N ALA A 127 -9.88 -3.44 -10.33
CA ALA A 127 -9.42 -2.27 -9.59
C ALA A 127 -7.97 -2.41 -9.11
N ASN A 128 -7.31 -1.27 -8.93
CA ASN A 128 -5.93 -1.21 -8.46
C ASN A 128 -5.87 -1.00 -6.95
N GLY A 129 -5.23 -1.93 -6.23
CA GLY A 129 -4.91 -1.74 -4.83
C GLY A 129 -3.69 -0.83 -4.65
N MET A 130 -3.48 -0.33 -3.41
CA MET A 130 -2.29 0.45 -3.06
C MET A 130 -1.79 0.07 -1.66
N LYS A 131 -1.20 -1.11 -1.53
CA LYS A 131 -0.65 -1.66 -0.28
C LYS A 131 0.83 -2.01 -0.38
N SER A 132 1.38 -2.06 -1.60
CA SER A 132 2.76 -2.44 -1.86
C SER A 132 3.40 -1.51 -2.90
N VAL A 133 4.74 -1.50 -2.95
CA VAL A 133 5.50 -0.76 -3.97
C VAL A 133 5.15 -1.22 -5.40
N PRO A 134 5.07 -2.54 -5.71
CA PRO A 134 4.63 -2.95 -7.03
C PRO A 134 3.26 -2.39 -7.43
N GLU A 135 2.25 -2.48 -6.56
CA GLU A 135 0.91 -1.92 -6.85
C GLU A 135 0.94 -0.41 -7.11
N ALA A 136 1.76 0.35 -6.35
CA ALA A 136 1.92 1.79 -6.58
C ALA A 136 2.58 2.09 -7.94
N LEU A 137 3.55 1.27 -8.36
CA LEU A 137 4.21 1.40 -9.67
C LEU A 137 3.28 0.98 -10.82
N ASP A 138 2.49 -0.06 -10.63
CA ASP A 138 1.48 -0.50 -11.61
C ASP A 138 0.44 0.60 -11.80
N LEU A 139 -0.03 1.23 -10.70
CA LEU A 139 -0.95 2.35 -10.75
C LEU A 139 -0.34 3.58 -11.45
N ARG A 140 0.93 3.92 -11.15
CA ARG A 140 1.66 4.98 -11.85
C ARG A 140 1.71 4.71 -13.36
N SER A 141 2.04 3.48 -13.74
CA SER A 141 2.11 3.09 -15.14
C SER A 141 0.76 3.19 -15.83
N LEU A 142 -0.32 2.77 -15.15
CA LEU A 142 -1.67 2.87 -15.67
C LEU A 142 -2.10 4.32 -15.90
N ILE A 143 -1.86 5.21 -14.92
CA ILE A 143 -2.18 6.64 -15.03
C ILE A 143 -1.50 7.24 -16.26
N LEU A 144 -0.20 6.99 -16.45
CA LEU A 144 0.54 7.50 -17.60
C LEU A 144 0.06 6.89 -18.91
N GLN A 145 -0.21 5.57 -18.95
CA GLN A 145 -0.77 4.90 -20.14
C GLN A 145 -2.13 5.47 -20.55
N ASN A 146 -2.99 5.82 -19.59
CA ASN A 146 -4.28 6.45 -19.90
C ASN A 146 -4.10 7.79 -20.61
N PHE A 147 -3.16 8.64 -20.18
CA PHE A 147 -2.88 9.91 -20.84
C PHE A 147 -2.27 9.73 -22.23
N GLU A 148 -1.35 8.78 -22.42
CA GLU A 148 -0.84 8.45 -23.75
C GLU A 148 -1.96 8.00 -24.69
N GLN A 149 -2.85 7.10 -24.24
CA GLN A 149 -4.00 6.64 -25.02
C GLN A 149 -5.00 7.77 -25.31
N THR A 150 -5.23 8.66 -24.33
CA THR A 150 -6.06 9.85 -24.54
C THR A 150 -5.52 10.74 -25.65
N HIS A 151 -4.21 10.84 -25.77
CA HIS A 151 -3.55 11.60 -26.82
C HIS A 151 -3.68 10.93 -28.20
N GLU A 152 -3.72 9.60 -28.25
CA GLU A 152 -3.76 8.81 -29.49
C GLU A 152 -5.18 8.63 -30.07
N THR A 153 -6.25 8.76 -29.25
CA THR A 153 -7.63 8.53 -29.72
C THR A 153 -8.35 9.82 -30.10
N ASP A 154 -9.08 9.78 -31.20
CA ASP A 154 -9.99 10.86 -31.63
C ASP A 154 -11.43 10.68 -31.09
N ASN A 155 -11.71 9.56 -30.42
CA ASN A 155 -13.02 9.25 -29.84
C ASN A 155 -13.21 10.00 -28.52
N ILE A 156 -14.12 11.00 -28.50
CA ILE A 156 -14.39 11.84 -27.34
C ILE A 156 -14.83 11.00 -26.13
N SER A 157 -15.74 10.04 -26.33
CA SER A 157 -16.24 9.21 -25.22
C SER A 157 -15.13 8.30 -24.63
N GLU A 158 -14.18 7.87 -25.44
CA GLU A 158 -13.03 7.11 -24.98
C GLU A 158 -12.04 7.99 -24.22
N ARG A 159 -11.83 9.24 -24.66
CA ARG A 159 -11.01 10.23 -23.92
C ARG A 159 -11.59 10.51 -22.55
N ASP A 160 -12.90 10.71 -22.43
CA ASP A 160 -13.57 10.96 -21.15
C ASP A 160 -13.32 9.79 -20.18
N LEU A 161 -13.52 8.54 -20.64
CA LEU A 161 -13.29 7.35 -19.81
C LEU A 161 -11.82 7.19 -19.35
N LEU A 162 -10.85 7.53 -20.19
CA LEU A 162 -9.43 7.45 -19.85
C LEU A 162 -8.97 8.53 -18.86
N MET A 163 -9.72 9.64 -18.80
CA MET A 163 -9.41 10.78 -17.91
C MET A 163 -10.24 10.80 -16.63
N ASP A 164 -11.15 9.85 -16.42
CA ASP A 164 -11.94 9.74 -15.19
C ASP A 164 -11.28 8.80 -14.19
N PHE A 165 -11.06 9.30 -12.99
CA PHE A 165 -10.43 8.55 -11.90
C PHE A 165 -11.40 8.41 -10.73
N VAL A 166 -11.67 7.16 -10.33
CA VAL A 166 -12.51 6.85 -9.17
C VAL A 166 -11.66 6.28 -8.05
N VAL A 167 -11.60 7.00 -6.93
CA VAL A 167 -10.95 6.57 -5.69
C VAL A 167 -12.01 6.04 -4.74
N VAL A 168 -11.89 4.78 -4.33
CA VAL A 168 -12.87 4.12 -3.46
C VAL A 168 -12.39 4.05 -2.02
N GLY A 169 -13.11 4.72 -1.12
CA GLY A 169 -12.86 4.79 0.31
C GLY A 169 -12.27 6.12 0.77
N GLY A 170 -12.98 6.80 1.66
CA GLY A 170 -12.61 8.08 2.27
C GLY A 170 -11.70 7.97 3.51
N GLY A 171 -10.94 6.89 3.63
CA GLY A 171 -9.87 6.75 4.63
C GLY A 171 -8.61 7.56 4.25
N PRO A 172 -7.55 7.53 5.10
CA PRO A 172 -6.31 8.28 4.83
C PRO A 172 -5.75 8.07 3.43
N THR A 173 -5.65 6.81 2.99
CA THR A 173 -5.10 6.46 1.68
C THR A 173 -5.91 7.05 0.51
N GLY A 174 -7.25 6.98 0.58
CA GLY A 174 -8.09 7.54 -0.49
C GLY A 174 -8.06 9.06 -0.52
N VAL A 175 -8.07 9.72 0.63
CA VAL A 175 -7.94 11.17 0.75
C VAL A 175 -6.59 11.65 0.18
N GLU A 176 -5.49 10.97 0.52
CA GLU A 176 -4.15 11.28 0.02
C GLU A 176 -4.05 11.03 -1.49
N MET A 177 -4.63 9.93 -1.99
CA MET A 177 -4.60 9.60 -3.41
C MET A 177 -5.42 10.59 -4.24
N ALA A 178 -6.64 10.90 -3.82
CA ALA A 178 -7.49 11.86 -4.51
C ALA A 178 -6.85 13.26 -4.56
N GLY A 179 -6.25 13.69 -3.45
CA GLY A 179 -5.50 14.95 -3.39
C GLY A 179 -4.29 14.95 -4.33
N ALA A 180 -3.51 13.87 -4.35
CA ALA A 180 -2.34 13.78 -5.22
C ALA A 180 -2.69 13.73 -6.72
N LEU A 181 -3.79 13.06 -7.10
CA LEU A 181 -4.31 13.10 -8.48
C LEU A 181 -4.74 14.52 -8.86
N ALA A 182 -5.41 15.24 -7.95
CA ALA A 182 -5.82 16.61 -8.20
C ALA A 182 -4.61 17.56 -8.35
N GLU A 183 -3.57 17.37 -7.55
CA GLU A 183 -2.30 18.10 -7.69
C GLU A 183 -1.58 17.80 -9.02
N LEU A 184 -1.58 16.54 -9.47
CA LEU A 184 -1.09 16.17 -10.80
C LEU A 184 -1.86 16.91 -11.91
N LYS A 185 -3.21 16.87 -11.86
CA LYS A 185 -4.09 17.57 -12.79
C LYS A 185 -3.77 19.05 -12.89
N LEU A 186 -3.53 19.71 -11.76
CA LEU A 186 -3.36 21.17 -11.71
C LEU A 186 -1.94 21.63 -12.06
N HIS A 187 -0.92 20.85 -11.70
CA HIS A 187 0.45 21.36 -11.67
C HIS A 187 1.45 20.61 -12.53
N VAL A 188 1.19 19.37 -12.91
CA VAL A 188 2.17 18.52 -13.63
C VAL A 188 1.67 18.22 -15.05
N LEU A 189 0.53 17.56 -15.15
CA LEU A 189 0.02 17.05 -16.43
C LEU A 189 -0.15 18.11 -17.52
N PRO A 190 -0.57 19.36 -17.26
CA PRO A 190 -0.67 20.40 -18.29
C PRO A 190 0.68 20.81 -18.90
N HIS A 191 1.81 20.52 -18.21
CA HIS A 191 3.14 20.74 -18.75
C HIS A 191 3.63 19.56 -19.60
N ASP A 192 3.26 18.34 -19.17
CA ASP A 192 3.71 17.11 -19.82
C ASP A 192 2.88 16.79 -21.06
N TYR A 193 1.59 17.16 -21.03
CA TYR A 193 0.61 16.92 -22.13
C TYR A 193 -0.13 18.21 -22.50
N PRO A 194 0.55 19.22 -23.08
CA PRO A 194 -0.05 20.54 -23.37
C PRO A 194 -1.17 20.51 -24.40
N GLU A 195 -1.33 19.40 -25.15
CA GLU A 195 -2.39 19.20 -26.13
C GLU A 195 -3.70 18.68 -25.55
N LEU A 196 -3.69 18.21 -24.27
CA LEU A 196 -4.88 17.68 -23.61
C LEU A 196 -5.59 18.76 -22.79
N ASP A 197 -6.92 18.74 -22.83
CA ASP A 197 -7.75 19.59 -21.98
C ASP A 197 -8.03 18.90 -20.63
N PHE A 198 -7.28 19.27 -19.61
CA PHE A 198 -7.43 18.70 -18.27
C PHE A 198 -8.69 19.18 -17.52
N ASN A 199 -9.50 20.07 -18.08
CA ASN A 199 -10.84 20.33 -17.54
C ASN A 199 -11.75 19.10 -17.70
N LEU A 200 -11.46 18.23 -18.65
CA LEU A 200 -12.18 16.96 -18.87
C LEU A 200 -11.78 15.85 -17.88
N MET A 201 -10.65 16.00 -17.20
CA MET A 201 -10.24 15.04 -16.17
C MET A 201 -11.09 15.18 -14.91
N ASN A 202 -11.80 14.13 -14.52
CA ASN A 202 -12.58 14.10 -13.29
C ASN A 202 -11.94 13.18 -12.24
N ILE A 203 -12.05 13.57 -10.99
CA ILE A 203 -11.54 12.79 -9.85
C ILE A 203 -12.69 12.64 -8.86
N HIS A 204 -13.19 11.43 -8.74
CA HIS A 204 -14.27 11.06 -7.83
C HIS A 204 -13.75 10.32 -6.62
N LEU A 205 -14.17 10.73 -5.42
CA LEU A 205 -13.89 10.01 -4.18
C LEU A 205 -15.20 9.46 -3.62
N VAL A 206 -15.38 8.15 -3.67
CA VAL A 206 -16.59 7.46 -3.22
C VAL A 206 -16.38 6.90 -1.82
N GLU A 207 -17.22 7.32 -0.85
CA GLU A 207 -17.17 6.89 0.54
C GLU A 207 -18.53 6.33 0.99
N GLY A 208 -18.51 5.10 1.50
CA GLY A 208 -19.71 4.41 2.00
C GLY A 208 -20.31 5.01 3.27
N GLY A 209 -19.54 5.80 4.00
CA GLY A 209 -19.97 6.53 5.19
C GLY A 209 -20.40 7.96 4.89
N SER A 210 -20.77 8.69 5.94
CA SER A 210 -21.25 10.06 5.83
C SER A 210 -20.15 11.12 5.93
N ARG A 211 -18.89 10.73 6.09
CA ARG A 211 -17.75 11.64 6.20
C ARG A 211 -16.42 10.98 5.87
N LEU A 212 -15.45 11.76 5.41
CA LEU A 212 -14.07 11.32 5.24
C LEU A 212 -13.40 11.07 6.60
N LEU A 213 -12.34 10.28 6.62
CA LEU A 213 -11.49 10.04 7.78
C LEU A 213 -12.29 9.70 9.05
N ALA A 214 -13.28 8.82 8.94
CA ALA A 214 -14.25 8.50 9.99
C ALA A 214 -13.60 8.10 11.33
N GLY A 215 -12.37 7.57 11.33
CA GLY A 215 -11.58 7.26 12.52
C GLY A 215 -10.90 8.45 13.18
N MET A 216 -10.95 9.65 12.58
CA MET A 216 -10.34 10.87 13.10
C MET A 216 -11.39 11.80 13.73
N VAL A 217 -10.92 12.90 14.36
CA VAL A 217 -11.82 13.91 14.89
C VAL A 217 -12.58 14.61 13.76
N GLU A 218 -13.80 15.05 14.03
CA GLU A 218 -14.70 15.65 13.03
C GLU A 218 -14.09 16.84 12.30
N ARG A 219 -13.34 17.67 13.02
CA ARG A 219 -12.63 18.80 12.43
C ARG A 219 -11.67 18.36 11.30
N SER A 220 -10.89 17.32 11.50
CA SER A 220 -9.97 16.79 10.47
C SER A 220 -10.74 16.29 9.23
N SER A 221 -11.92 15.67 9.46
CA SER A 221 -12.83 15.25 8.39
C SER A 221 -13.30 16.43 7.54
N LEU A 222 -13.78 17.47 8.18
CA LEU A 222 -14.27 18.69 7.51
C LEU A 222 -13.14 19.46 6.80
N ASP A 223 -11.97 19.53 7.41
CA ASP A 223 -10.81 20.21 6.81
C ASP A 223 -10.33 19.45 5.57
N ALA A 224 -10.28 18.11 5.62
CA ALA A 224 -9.93 17.27 4.47
C ALA A 224 -10.95 17.41 3.32
N GLN A 225 -12.25 17.37 3.64
CA GLN A 225 -13.32 17.56 2.65
C GLN A 225 -13.17 18.89 1.92
N LYS A 226 -13.07 19.99 2.66
CA LYS A 226 -12.91 21.34 2.08
C LYS A 226 -11.64 21.46 1.22
N ALA A 227 -10.55 20.82 1.63
CA ALA A 227 -9.31 20.84 0.88
C ALA A 227 -9.47 20.11 -0.47
N LEU A 228 -10.07 18.92 -0.47
CA LEU A 228 -10.32 18.14 -1.68
C LEU A 228 -11.32 18.84 -2.63
N GLU A 229 -12.43 19.35 -2.09
CA GLU A 229 -13.41 20.12 -2.88
C GLU A 229 -12.76 21.35 -3.54
N LYS A 230 -11.88 22.05 -2.82
CA LYS A 230 -11.12 23.19 -3.37
C LYS A 230 -10.16 22.77 -4.49
N LEU A 231 -9.64 21.56 -4.46
CA LEU A 231 -8.79 20.99 -5.50
C LEU A 231 -9.60 20.45 -6.69
N GLY A 232 -10.93 20.46 -6.62
CA GLY A 232 -11.81 19.99 -7.68
C GLY A 232 -12.05 18.49 -7.65
N VAL A 233 -12.00 17.87 -6.48
CA VAL A 233 -12.39 16.46 -6.29
C VAL A 233 -13.88 16.39 -5.97
N ASP A 234 -14.61 15.56 -6.70
CA ASP A 234 -16.02 15.28 -6.46
C ASP A 234 -16.16 14.18 -5.40
N ILE A 235 -16.78 14.51 -4.27
CA ILE A 235 -16.90 13.58 -3.14
C ILE A 235 -18.32 13.05 -3.03
N HIS A 236 -18.47 11.73 -3.04
CA HIS A 236 -19.74 11.02 -2.97
C HIS A 236 -19.84 10.30 -1.62
N PHE A 237 -20.72 10.76 -0.74
CA PHE A 237 -20.97 10.17 0.57
C PHE A 237 -22.16 9.24 0.56
N ASN A 238 -22.14 8.24 1.45
CA ASN A 238 -23.18 7.20 1.60
C ASN A 238 -23.38 6.37 0.32
N GLU A 239 -22.37 6.31 -0.52
CA GLU A 239 -22.35 5.57 -1.78
C GLU A 239 -21.35 4.43 -1.73
N ARG A 240 -21.66 3.35 -2.41
CA ARG A 240 -20.80 2.16 -2.51
C ARG A 240 -20.67 1.74 -3.96
N VAL A 241 -19.44 1.46 -4.36
CA VAL A 241 -19.18 0.84 -5.65
C VAL A 241 -19.61 -0.63 -5.55
N THR A 242 -20.53 -1.04 -6.40
CA THR A 242 -21.11 -2.38 -6.45
C THR A 242 -20.52 -3.26 -7.53
N GLU A 243 -20.08 -2.65 -8.63
CA GLU A 243 -19.49 -3.34 -9.77
C GLU A 243 -18.46 -2.45 -10.47
N PHE A 244 -17.52 -3.04 -11.14
CA PHE A 244 -16.53 -2.35 -11.98
C PHE A 244 -15.96 -3.33 -12.99
N SER A 245 -16.36 -3.15 -14.26
CA SER A 245 -15.95 -4.01 -15.38
C SER A 245 -14.55 -3.70 -15.95
N GLY A 246 -13.86 -2.72 -15.38
CA GLY A 246 -12.60 -2.19 -15.88
C GLY A 246 -12.79 -1.00 -16.86
N ARG A 247 -14.03 -0.61 -17.12
CA ARG A 247 -14.39 0.57 -17.94
C ARG A 247 -15.53 1.39 -17.37
N GLU A 248 -16.48 0.74 -16.71
CA GLU A 248 -17.69 1.34 -16.11
C GLU A 248 -17.96 0.73 -14.75
#